data_5ef2df8b2e5010d09150c57f99a09f8b
#
_entry.id   5ef2df8b2e5010d09150c57f99a09f8b
#
_cell.length_a   1.000
_cell.length_b   1.000
_cell.length_c   1.000
_cell.angle_alpha   90.00
_cell.angle_beta   90.00
_cell.angle_gamma   90.00
#
_symmetry.space_group_name_H-M   'P 1'
#
loop_
_entity.id
_entity.type
_entity.pdbx_description
1 polymer ?
#
loop_
_entity_poly.entity_id
_entity_poly.type
_entity_poly.pdbx_seq_one_letter_code
_entity_poly.pdbx_strand_id
1 'polypeptide(L)'
;MDSNHLSSEEREALKQEIFSLLHCALPGTVISYDAEKQTAEVQPAVKKGSMLFPVLADVPVFMPVPFEVHPGVACLVVFADIDIDAWFETGEAQEPKSARKHALSDGFAFVGWRTGRGE
;
A
#
# COMPACT_ATOMS: atom_id res chain seq x y z
N MET A 1 26.03 22.55 11.09
CA MET A 1 25.96 22.92 9.68
C MET A 1 24.54 23.22 9.29
N ASP A 2 24.35 24.28 8.60
CA ASP A 2 23.04 24.74 8.20
C ASP A 2 22.52 23.93 7.01
N SER A 3 21.30 23.42 7.08
CA SER A 3 20.67 22.68 6.01
C SER A 3 20.49 23.51 4.72
N ASN A 4 20.56 24.85 4.84
CA ASN A 4 20.47 25.76 3.68
C ASN A 4 21.70 25.70 2.78
N HIS A 5 22.75 25.00 3.22
CA HIS A 5 24.00 24.92 2.46
C HIS A 5 24.11 23.62 1.66
N LEU A 6 23.02 22.87 1.51
CA LEU A 6 23.01 21.72 0.63
C LEU A 6 23.14 22.17 -0.81
N SER A 7 23.94 21.47 -1.58
CA SER A 7 24.06 21.69 -3.02
C SER A 7 22.76 21.27 -3.72
N SER A 8 22.60 21.69 -4.97
CA SER A 8 21.46 21.25 -5.78
C SER A 8 21.41 19.74 -5.94
N GLU A 9 22.59 19.12 -6.11
CA GLU A 9 22.70 17.67 -6.24
C GLU A 9 22.31 16.95 -4.95
N GLU A 10 22.75 17.47 -3.81
CA GLU A 10 22.42 16.92 -2.50
C GLU A 10 20.93 17.02 -2.20
N ARG A 11 20.31 18.14 -2.55
CA ARG A 11 18.88 18.35 -2.39
C ARG A 11 18.08 17.38 -3.25
N GLU A 12 18.49 17.18 -4.48
CA GLU A 12 17.81 16.27 -5.39
C GLU A 12 17.95 14.83 -4.91
N ALA A 13 19.13 14.45 -4.43
CA ALA A 13 19.36 13.11 -3.88
C ALA A 13 18.47 12.86 -2.65
N LEU A 14 18.37 13.84 -1.74
CA LEU A 14 17.53 13.74 -0.56
C LEU A 14 16.05 13.63 -0.95
N LYS A 15 15.63 14.43 -1.91
CA LYS A 15 14.26 14.41 -2.43
C LYS A 15 13.90 13.05 -3.02
N GLN A 16 14.79 12.47 -3.83
CA GLN A 16 14.57 11.15 -4.40
C GLN A 16 14.51 10.08 -3.33
N GLU A 17 15.35 10.18 -2.31
CA GLU A 17 15.33 9.26 -1.18
C GLU A 17 13.99 9.33 -0.45
N ILE A 18 13.49 10.52 -0.18
CA ILE A 18 12.18 10.71 0.46
C ILE A 18 11.08 10.09 -0.38
N PHE A 19 11.03 10.38 -1.68
CA PHE A 19 10.02 9.83 -2.58
C PHE A 19 10.08 8.31 -2.67
N SER A 20 11.27 7.72 -2.62
CA SER A 20 11.41 6.27 -2.68
C SER A 20 10.89 5.56 -1.42
N LEU A 21 10.81 6.27 -0.30
CA LEU A 21 10.31 5.74 0.97
C LEU A 21 8.82 5.98 1.17
N LEU A 22 8.23 6.90 0.41
CA LEU A 22 6.81 7.20 0.51
C LEU A 22 6.02 6.34 -0.47
N HIS A 23 5.07 5.58 0.08
CA HIS A 23 4.19 4.74 -0.71
C HIS A 23 2.80 5.36 -0.74
N CYS A 24 2.31 5.72 -1.93
CA CYS A 24 0.99 6.30 -2.08
C CYS A 24 -0.01 5.27 -2.59
N ALA A 25 0.30 4.63 -3.71
CA ALA A 25 -0.56 3.58 -4.27
C ALA A 25 0.25 2.67 -5.18
N LEU A 26 -0.09 1.39 -5.18
CA LEU A 26 0.57 0.40 -6.03
C LEU A 26 -0.47 -0.55 -6.61
N PRO A 27 -0.32 -0.94 -7.88
CA PRO A 27 -1.12 -2.05 -8.40
C PRO A 27 -0.65 -3.36 -7.78
N GLY A 28 -1.55 -4.30 -7.68
CA GLY A 28 -1.22 -5.60 -7.10
C GLY A 28 -2.17 -6.69 -7.54
N THR A 29 -1.88 -7.89 -7.07
CA THR A 29 -2.68 -9.08 -7.31
C THR A 29 -3.01 -9.73 -5.98
N VAL A 30 -4.26 -10.09 -5.79
CA VAL A 30 -4.69 -10.80 -4.59
C VAL A 30 -4.15 -12.23 -4.65
N ILE A 31 -3.41 -12.64 -3.62
CA ILE A 31 -2.89 -14.00 -3.50
C ILE A 31 -3.90 -14.87 -2.75
N SER A 32 -4.47 -14.34 -1.69
CA SER A 32 -5.45 -15.03 -0.86
C SER A 32 -6.40 -14.03 -0.24
N TYR A 33 -7.60 -14.48 0.11
CA TYR A 33 -8.61 -13.62 0.68
C TYR A 33 -9.32 -14.31 1.84
N ASP A 34 -9.42 -13.60 2.97
CA ASP A 34 -10.16 -14.06 4.14
C ASP A 34 -11.49 -13.29 4.20
N ALA A 35 -12.58 -13.98 3.87
CA ALA A 35 -13.90 -13.36 3.81
C ALA A 35 -14.43 -12.95 5.18
N GLU A 36 -14.03 -13.65 6.24
CA GLU A 36 -14.48 -13.31 7.58
C GLU A 36 -13.89 -12.00 8.07
N LYS A 37 -12.61 -11.80 7.81
CA LYS A 37 -11.90 -10.57 8.20
C LYS A 37 -12.01 -9.48 7.15
N GLN A 38 -12.39 -9.85 5.92
CA GLN A 38 -12.38 -8.97 4.76
C GLN A 38 -10.98 -8.40 4.52
N THR A 39 -9.99 -9.26 4.61
CA THR A 39 -8.60 -8.91 4.36
C THR A 39 -7.99 -9.84 3.31
N ALA A 40 -6.92 -9.39 2.68
CA ALA A 40 -6.23 -10.16 1.65
C ALA A 40 -4.73 -10.10 1.84
N GLU A 41 -4.05 -11.11 1.31
CA GLU A 41 -2.63 -11.02 1.05
C GLU A 41 -2.47 -10.54 -0.39
N VAL A 42 -1.66 -9.52 -0.59
CA VAL A 42 -1.49 -8.87 -1.89
C VAL A 42 -0.02 -8.89 -2.29
N GLN A 43 0.24 -9.32 -3.52
CA GLN A 43 1.54 -9.18 -4.14
C GLN A 43 1.54 -7.88 -4.94
N PRO A 44 2.29 -6.86 -4.51
CA PRO A 44 2.43 -5.67 -5.35
C PRO A 44 3.02 -6.03 -6.71
N ALA A 45 2.43 -5.49 -7.76
CA ALA A 45 2.84 -5.78 -9.14
C ALA A 45 3.95 -4.83 -9.58
N VAL A 46 4.98 -4.72 -8.75
CA VAL A 46 6.09 -3.81 -8.95
C VAL A 46 7.39 -4.56 -8.71
N LYS A 47 8.34 -4.39 -9.60
CA LYS A 47 9.68 -4.93 -9.46
C LYS A 47 10.67 -3.81 -9.20
N LYS A 48 11.65 -4.11 -8.38
CA LYS A 48 12.83 -3.27 -8.24
C LYS A 48 14.02 -4.10 -8.75
N GLY A 49 14.48 -3.78 -9.95
CA GLY A 49 15.40 -4.66 -10.66
C GLY A 49 14.69 -5.94 -11.05
N SER A 50 15.22 -7.08 -10.65
CA SER A 50 14.62 -8.40 -10.91
C SER A 50 13.75 -8.90 -9.75
N MET A 51 13.68 -8.14 -8.65
CA MET A 51 12.96 -8.57 -7.45
C MET A 51 11.58 -7.92 -7.35
N LEU A 52 10.60 -8.73 -6.98
CA LEU A 52 9.26 -8.21 -6.66
C LEU A 52 9.28 -7.55 -5.29
N PHE A 53 8.38 -6.60 -5.08
CA PHE A 53 8.14 -6.05 -3.76
C PHE A 53 7.62 -7.16 -2.82
N PRO A 54 7.81 -7.00 -1.51
CA PRO A 54 7.32 -8.00 -0.55
C PRO A 54 5.81 -8.12 -0.57
N VAL A 55 5.31 -9.31 -0.25
CA VAL A 55 3.87 -9.56 -0.11
C VAL A 55 3.35 -8.77 1.08
N LEU A 56 2.21 -8.12 0.88
CA LEU A 56 1.51 -7.38 1.94
C LEU A 56 0.48 -8.30 2.58
N ALA A 57 0.53 -8.42 3.90
CA ALA A 57 -0.39 -9.27 4.66
C ALA A 57 -1.51 -8.45 5.29
N ASP A 58 -2.64 -9.10 5.51
CA ASP A 58 -3.79 -8.51 6.22
C ASP A 58 -4.23 -7.16 5.66
N VAL A 59 -4.26 -7.03 4.35
CA VAL A 59 -4.68 -5.79 3.68
C VAL A 59 -6.21 -5.74 3.66
N PRO A 60 -6.84 -4.75 4.30
CA PRO A 60 -8.29 -4.60 4.22
C PRO A 60 -8.75 -4.40 2.78
N VAL A 61 -9.82 -5.05 2.41
CA VAL A 61 -10.36 -4.97 1.04
C VAL A 61 -11.62 -4.11 1.05
N PHE A 62 -11.59 -3.05 0.27
CA PHE A 62 -12.73 -2.15 0.12
C PHE A 62 -13.50 -2.51 -1.14
N MET A 63 -14.80 -2.69 -1.00
CA MET A 63 -15.68 -3.06 -2.11
C MET A 63 -16.92 -2.17 -2.06
N PRO A 64 -17.08 -1.27 -3.03
CA PRO A 64 -18.25 -0.38 -3.03
C PRO A 64 -19.56 -1.11 -3.30
N VAL A 65 -19.49 -2.29 -3.93
CA VAL A 65 -20.64 -3.17 -4.15
C VAL A 65 -20.20 -4.60 -3.81
N PRO A 66 -21.14 -5.51 -3.53
CA PRO A 66 -20.77 -6.90 -3.30
C PRO A 66 -19.96 -7.45 -4.48
N PHE A 67 -18.84 -8.05 -4.16
CA PHE A 67 -17.91 -8.56 -5.15
C PHE A 67 -17.21 -9.78 -4.57
N GLU A 68 -17.16 -10.86 -5.35
CA GLU A 68 -16.48 -12.07 -4.91
C GLU A 68 -14.99 -11.96 -5.23
N VAL A 69 -14.18 -11.97 -4.20
CA VAL A 69 -12.72 -11.84 -4.34
C VAL A 69 -12.09 -13.20 -4.47
N HIS A 70 -11.40 -13.42 -5.56
CA HIS A 70 -10.67 -14.65 -5.83
C HIS A 70 -9.17 -14.40 -5.92
N PRO A 71 -8.34 -15.40 -5.62
CA PRO A 71 -6.91 -15.31 -5.91
C PRO A 71 -6.70 -14.98 -7.40
N GLY A 72 -5.73 -14.14 -7.67
CA GLY A 72 -5.43 -13.68 -9.03
C GLY A 72 -6.15 -12.41 -9.45
N VAL A 73 -7.09 -11.92 -8.66
CA VAL A 73 -7.79 -10.68 -8.96
C VAL A 73 -6.85 -9.50 -8.83
N ALA A 74 -6.89 -8.59 -9.79
CA ALA A 74 -6.11 -7.36 -9.71
C ALA A 74 -6.70 -6.41 -8.69
N CYS A 75 -5.84 -5.62 -8.06
CA CYS A 75 -6.26 -4.62 -7.10
C CYS A 75 -5.37 -3.39 -7.16
N LEU A 76 -5.84 -2.31 -6.58
CA LEU A 76 -5.04 -1.13 -6.31
C LEU A 76 -4.90 -1.00 -4.80
N VAL A 77 -3.66 -0.97 -4.30
CA VAL A 77 -3.42 -0.79 -2.87
C VAL A 77 -3.08 0.68 -2.64
N VAL A 78 -3.83 1.32 -1.75
CA VAL A 78 -3.62 2.72 -1.36
C VAL A 78 -3.12 2.73 0.07
N PHE A 79 -2.07 3.48 0.35
CA PHE A 79 -1.43 3.50 1.66
C PHE A 79 -1.87 4.72 2.45
N ALA A 80 -2.24 4.50 3.71
CA ALA A 80 -2.68 5.57 4.58
C ALA A 80 -1.52 6.49 4.96
N ASP A 81 -1.84 7.75 5.20
CA ASP A 81 -0.87 8.74 5.67
C ASP A 81 -0.20 8.35 6.98
N ILE A 82 -0.90 7.60 7.79
CA ILE A 82 -0.53 7.33 9.17
C ILE A 82 -0.67 5.84 9.48
N ASP A 83 -0.15 5.47 10.65
CA ASP A 83 -0.35 4.13 11.22
C ASP A 83 -1.84 3.93 11.52
N ILE A 84 -2.45 2.92 10.92
CA ILE A 84 -3.89 2.65 11.05
C ILE A 84 -4.21 1.52 12.04
N ASP A 85 -3.21 0.94 12.70
CA ASP A 85 -3.43 -0.23 13.54
C ASP A 85 -4.50 0.00 14.61
N ALA A 86 -4.44 1.14 15.30
CA ALA A 86 -5.41 1.44 16.35
C ALA A 86 -6.82 1.60 15.78
N TRP A 87 -6.96 2.30 14.67
CA TRP A 87 -8.25 2.43 14.01
C TRP A 87 -8.76 1.09 13.50
N PHE A 88 -7.88 0.30 12.93
CA PHE A 88 -8.22 -1.00 12.35
C PHE A 88 -8.82 -1.95 13.41
N GLU A 89 -8.32 -1.88 14.64
CA GLU A 89 -8.82 -2.72 15.72
C GLU A 89 -10.20 -2.29 16.23
N THR A 90 -10.49 -0.99 16.25
CA THR A 90 -11.69 -0.46 16.90
C THR A 90 -12.72 0.09 15.93
N GLY A 91 -12.31 0.54 14.75
CA GLY A 91 -13.20 1.24 13.83
C GLY A 91 -13.51 2.68 14.24
N GLU A 92 -12.88 3.17 15.29
CA GLU A 92 -13.11 4.50 15.81
C GLU A 92 -11.86 5.37 15.65
N ALA A 93 -12.02 6.68 15.73
CA ALA A 93 -10.90 7.61 15.66
C ALA A 93 -9.94 7.33 16.82
N GLN A 94 -8.66 7.18 16.49
CA GLN A 94 -7.62 6.85 17.45
C GLN A 94 -6.36 7.63 17.14
N GLU A 95 -5.51 7.79 18.15
CA GLU A 95 -4.16 8.26 17.91
C GLU A 95 -3.33 7.14 17.30
N PRO A 96 -2.49 7.43 16.29
CA PRO A 96 -1.61 6.42 15.72
C PRO A 96 -0.67 5.83 16.76
N LYS A 97 -0.46 4.51 16.70
CA LYS A 97 0.45 3.82 17.63
C LYS A 97 1.92 4.10 17.34
N SER A 98 2.24 4.52 16.14
CA SER A 98 3.62 4.81 15.74
C SER A 98 3.68 6.03 14.84
N ALA A 99 4.87 6.47 14.52
CA ALA A 99 5.10 7.65 13.68
C ALA A 99 5.21 7.30 12.18
N ARG A 100 4.91 6.06 11.78
CA ARG A 100 5.07 5.69 10.37
C ARG A 100 4.09 6.44 9.48
N LYS A 101 4.54 6.73 8.27
CA LYS A 101 3.80 7.49 7.26
C LYS A 101 3.87 6.73 5.94
N HIS A 102 2.76 6.62 5.23
CA HIS A 102 2.71 5.97 3.92
C HIS A 102 3.45 4.63 3.90
N ALA A 103 3.20 3.82 4.93
CA ALA A 103 3.92 2.56 5.10
C ALA A 103 3.20 1.42 4.40
N LEU A 104 3.98 0.44 3.95
CA LEU A 104 3.42 -0.75 3.28
C LEU A 104 2.45 -1.51 4.17
N SER A 105 2.60 -1.43 5.48
CA SER A 105 1.71 -2.10 6.43
C SER A 105 0.36 -1.42 6.61
N ASP A 106 0.19 -0.23 6.07
CA ASP A 106 -1.04 0.56 6.23
C ASP A 106 -1.79 0.70 4.90
N GLY A 107 -1.81 -0.37 4.11
CA GLY A 107 -2.46 -0.39 2.82
C GLY A 107 -3.90 -0.86 2.88
N PHE A 108 -4.70 -0.39 1.93
CA PHE A 108 -6.07 -0.82 1.67
C PHE A 108 -6.17 -1.23 0.22
N ALA A 109 -6.82 -2.35 -0.06
CA ALA A 109 -6.96 -2.84 -1.43
C ALA A 109 -8.35 -2.51 -1.99
N PHE A 110 -8.37 -1.98 -3.21
CA PHE A 110 -9.60 -1.79 -3.98
C PHE A 110 -9.59 -2.80 -5.11
N VAL A 111 -10.61 -3.62 -5.19
CA VAL A 111 -10.72 -4.71 -6.16
C VAL A 111 -11.76 -4.36 -7.23
N GLY A 112 -11.92 -5.26 -8.21
CA GLY A 112 -12.93 -5.10 -9.25
C GLY A 112 -12.34 -4.68 -10.59
N TRP A 113 -11.05 -4.49 -10.68
CA TRP A 113 -10.39 -4.16 -11.93
C TRP A 113 -10.01 -5.42 -12.70
N ARG A 114 -10.22 -5.40 -14.00
CA ARG A 114 -9.75 -6.48 -14.87
C ARG A 114 -8.47 -6.04 -15.56
N THR A 115 -7.46 -6.91 -15.51
CA THR A 115 -6.23 -6.73 -16.27
C THR A 115 -6.31 -7.55 -17.57
N GLY A 116 -5.32 -7.39 -18.43
CA GLY A 116 -5.34 -8.07 -19.70
C GLY A 116 -6.49 -7.60 -20.58
N ARG A 117 -6.74 -6.31 -20.62
CA ARG A 117 -7.85 -5.72 -21.36
C ARG A 117 -7.65 -5.91 -22.85
N GLY A 118 -8.71 -6.26 -23.52
CA GLY A 118 -8.70 -6.56 -24.95
C GLY A 118 -8.84 -8.04 -25.24
N GLU A 119 -8.90 -8.84 -24.21
CA GLU A 119 -9.16 -10.27 -24.31
C GLU A 119 -10.64 -10.56 -24.37
#